data_043d75ed968f1a1c9b0781036e2e1039
#
_entry.id   043d75ed968f1a1c9b0781036e2e1039
#
_cell.length_a   1.000
_cell.length_b   1.000
_cell.length_c   1.000
_cell.angle_alpha   90.00
_cell.angle_beta   90.00
_cell.angle_gamma   90.00
#
_symmetry.space_group_name_H-M   'P 1'
#
loop_
_entity.id
_entity.type
_entity.pdbx_description
1 polymer ?
#
loop_
_entity_poly.entity_id
_entity_poly.type
_entity_poly.pdbx_seq_one_letter_code
_entity_poly.pdbx_strand_id
1 'polypeptide(L)'
;MENMKQLGVILYLLCLTTCNELWATPHNIAYQAKVSCSSILSQEQDGKHVIDQVIRVSGKGEWVAKTKLDVRGRVYPYPWIQLDWDHAIYTNKVILYDRVDEQSHCAAGTLFFSDGSSVTVNLIPNDGAPRVVDFDTRKTEWIRFQMTDGEGQDLGLSEIEVYPAPESYPDYISWMNPYVETAKGRYFFFVTGSLPFGMISSAPLTRNINQGGGGYNYNSTKVLGFPQIHNWMISGLSLMPVKDEVDVCRGDKVWRSSFSHDDEIVQPGYHRLFLDTYKIWVEQTVTDRVGLYRFMYTQDGLAKVLVNLGGHIATSTLLNAHVTKVNDTEISGYFDTAGRVWGGVDVAKVYFVVQFDKPMDALNGWVGDRKETDINSLIGSPELITVPKSSFKQSPSSGVEACFGSFKAGDELLLKTAISYDAPTIRATNRYKTWSFAEKNHLAHQFFPTTHSKYARTHS
;
A
#
# COMPACT_ATOMS: atom_id res chain seq x y z
N MET A 1 2.88 37.39 33.58
CA MET A 1 3.34 36.01 33.23
C MET A 1 2.22 34.98 33.26
N GLU A 2 1.23 35.10 34.12
CA GLU A 2 0.07 34.19 34.16
C GLU A 2 -0.85 34.30 32.93
N ASN A 3 -1.10 35.49 32.41
CA ASN A 3 -1.94 35.72 31.23
C ASN A 3 -1.33 35.15 29.94
N MET A 4 -0.01 35.04 29.83
CA MET A 4 0.65 34.41 28.68
C MET A 4 0.58 32.87 28.72
N LYS A 5 0.54 32.29 29.94
CA LYS A 5 0.37 30.83 30.09
C LYS A 5 -1.07 30.38 29.74
N GLN A 6 -2.06 31.17 30.14
CA GLN A 6 -3.47 30.91 29.78
C GLN A 6 -3.71 31.05 28.28
N LEU A 7 -3.11 32.04 27.62
CA LEU A 7 -3.23 32.21 26.17
C LEU A 7 -2.57 31.05 25.42
N GLY A 8 -1.42 30.53 25.88
CA GLY A 8 -0.74 29.36 25.31
C GLY A 8 -1.55 28.08 25.47
N VAL A 9 -2.24 27.87 26.58
CA VAL A 9 -3.09 26.70 26.81
C VAL A 9 -4.35 26.75 25.95
N ILE A 10 -4.95 27.94 25.78
CA ILE A 10 -6.12 28.11 24.90
C ILE A 10 -5.75 27.91 23.43
N LEU A 11 -4.60 28.40 22.97
CA LEU A 11 -4.10 28.17 21.61
C LEU A 11 -3.77 26.69 21.38
N TYR A 12 -3.19 26.01 22.37
CA TYR A 12 -2.88 24.59 22.31
C TYR A 12 -4.16 23.71 22.28
N LEU A 13 -5.17 24.06 23.08
CA LEU A 13 -6.49 23.41 23.06
C LEU A 13 -7.25 23.68 21.75
N LEU A 14 -7.17 24.89 21.17
CA LEU A 14 -7.75 25.20 19.87
C LEU A 14 -7.02 24.43 18.73
N CYS A 15 -5.69 24.30 18.78
CA CYS A 15 -4.96 23.45 17.82
C CYS A 15 -5.32 21.96 17.95
N LEU A 16 -5.58 21.46 19.17
CA LEU A 16 -5.99 20.06 19.36
C LEU A 16 -7.42 19.79 18.85
N THR A 17 -8.33 20.76 18.95
CA THR A 17 -9.69 20.59 18.41
C THR A 17 -9.74 20.71 16.90
N THR A 18 -8.91 21.56 16.28
CA THR A 18 -8.85 21.68 14.82
C THR A 18 -8.06 20.55 14.15
N CYS A 19 -7.09 19.92 14.84
CA CYS A 19 -6.39 18.74 14.33
C CYS A 19 -7.24 17.45 14.39
N ASN A 20 -8.23 17.35 15.26
CA ASN A 20 -9.07 16.17 15.33
C ASN A 20 -10.10 16.07 14.19
N GLU A 21 -10.43 17.17 13.53
CA GLU A 21 -11.33 17.12 12.36
C GLU A 21 -10.64 16.65 11.07
N LEU A 22 -9.31 16.71 11.01
CA LEU A 22 -8.53 16.32 9.81
C LEU A 22 -8.29 14.80 9.68
N TRP A 23 -8.64 13.99 10.70
CA TRP A 23 -8.42 12.54 10.72
C TRP A 23 -9.62 11.74 11.22
N ALA A 24 -10.80 12.34 11.24
CA ALA A 24 -12.00 11.59 11.51
C ALA A 24 -12.16 10.53 10.40
N THR A 25 -12.13 9.26 10.75
CA THR A 25 -12.54 8.20 9.83
C THR A 25 -13.92 8.58 9.29
N PRO A 26 -14.13 8.50 7.97
CA PRO A 26 -15.43 8.82 7.40
C PRO A 26 -16.48 7.96 8.10
N HIS A 27 -17.46 8.61 8.72
CA HIS A 27 -18.56 7.91 9.36
C HIS A 27 -19.68 7.66 8.34
N ASN A 28 -20.34 6.53 8.42
CA ASN A 28 -21.57 6.28 7.69
C ASN A 28 -22.57 7.41 7.98
N ILE A 29 -23.08 8.09 6.95
CA ILE A 29 -24.05 9.18 7.04
C ILE A 29 -25.45 8.78 6.57
N ALA A 30 -25.68 7.52 6.23
CA ALA A 30 -26.97 7.04 5.77
C ALA A 30 -28.06 7.24 6.83
N TYR A 31 -27.74 7.08 8.12
CA TYR A 31 -28.69 7.26 9.23
C TYR A 31 -29.30 8.67 9.32
N GLN A 32 -28.72 9.66 8.65
CA GLN A 32 -29.21 11.03 8.59
C GLN A 32 -30.27 11.23 7.49
N ALA A 33 -30.44 10.26 6.60
CA ALA A 33 -31.34 10.36 5.48
C ALA A 33 -32.80 10.03 5.87
N LYS A 34 -33.73 10.60 5.12
CA LYS A 34 -35.12 10.14 5.09
C LYS A 34 -35.23 8.99 4.09
N VAL A 35 -35.88 7.92 4.50
CA VAL A 35 -36.03 6.73 3.67
C VAL A 35 -37.39 6.69 3.00
N SER A 36 -37.42 6.43 1.71
CA SER A 36 -38.58 6.03 0.95
C SER A 36 -38.30 4.76 0.15
N CYS A 37 -39.33 3.94 -0.08
CA CYS A 37 -39.15 2.67 -0.79
C CYS A 37 -40.42 2.32 -1.61
N SER A 38 -40.23 1.41 -2.55
CA SER A 38 -41.29 0.99 -3.46
C SER A 38 -42.45 0.32 -2.73
N SER A 39 -42.18 -0.47 -1.68
CA SER A 39 -43.14 -1.16 -0.84
C SER A 39 -42.45 -1.73 0.41
N ILE A 40 -43.27 -2.14 1.38
CA ILE A 40 -42.83 -2.92 2.54
C ILE A 40 -43.69 -4.18 2.65
N LEU A 41 -43.11 -5.30 3.08
CA LEU A 41 -43.81 -6.54 3.29
C LEU A 41 -44.69 -6.48 4.57
N SER A 42 -44.13 -5.91 5.64
CA SER A 42 -44.80 -5.64 6.90
C SER A 42 -44.21 -4.40 7.59
N GLN A 43 -44.83 -3.94 8.67
CA GLN A 43 -44.30 -2.82 9.47
C GLN A 43 -43.00 -3.17 10.21
N GLU A 44 -42.75 -4.46 10.47
CA GLU A 44 -41.47 -4.92 11.06
C GLU A 44 -40.33 -4.94 10.05
N GLN A 45 -40.64 -4.81 8.75
CA GLN A 45 -39.74 -4.86 7.62
C GLN A 45 -39.75 -3.53 6.84
N ASP A 46 -39.82 -2.44 7.58
CA ASP A 46 -39.84 -1.07 7.07
C ASP A 46 -38.50 -0.65 6.44
N GLY A 47 -38.56 0.20 5.42
CA GLY A 47 -37.39 0.72 4.74
C GLY A 47 -36.33 1.41 5.64
N LYS A 48 -36.78 2.01 6.75
CA LYS A 48 -35.87 2.68 7.71
C LYS A 48 -34.82 1.75 8.35
N HIS A 49 -35.03 0.44 8.30
CA HIS A 49 -34.11 -0.53 8.86
C HIS A 49 -32.80 -0.61 8.05
N VAL A 50 -32.77 -0.15 6.79
CA VAL A 50 -31.51 -0.13 6.01
C VAL A 50 -30.53 0.97 6.42
N ILE A 51 -30.87 1.81 7.38
CA ILE A 51 -29.99 2.90 7.86
C ILE A 51 -29.87 2.91 9.39
N ASP A 52 -30.26 1.84 10.07
CA ASP A 52 -30.24 1.78 11.53
C ASP A 52 -28.88 1.35 12.11
N GLN A 53 -27.88 1.17 11.27
CA GLN A 53 -26.49 0.80 11.58
C GLN A 53 -26.39 -0.62 12.18
N VAL A 54 -27.35 -1.49 11.87
CA VAL A 54 -27.37 -2.86 12.36
C VAL A 54 -27.45 -3.82 11.19
N ILE A 55 -26.35 -4.49 10.91
CA ILE A 55 -26.31 -5.56 9.91
C ILE A 55 -26.92 -6.81 10.55
N ARG A 56 -28.04 -7.26 10.01
CA ARG A 56 -28.79 -8.40 10.54
C ARG A 56 -28.62 -9.62 9.65
N VAL A 57 -28.58 -10.76 10.31
CA VAL A 57 -28.50 -12.09 9.67
C VAL A 57 -29.65 -12.99 10.13
N SER A 58 -30.69 -12.42 10.75
CA SER A 58 -31.79 -13.18 11.38
C SER A 58 -33.15 -13.07 10.68
N GLY A 59 -33.20 -12.34 9.56
CA GLY A 59 -34.43 -12.13 8.80
C GLY A 59 -35.46 -11.20 9.48
N LYS A 60 -35.06 -10.47 10.53
CA LYS A 60 -35.93 -9.53 11.25
C LYS A 60 -35.29 -8.16 11.37
N GLY A 61 -36.11 -7.10 11.22
CA GLY A 61 -35.66 -5.73 11.33
C GLY A 61 -34.77 -5.30 10.17
N GLU A 62 -35.01 -5.79 9.00
CA GLU A 62 -34.47 -5.45 7.71
C GLU A 62 -35.55 -4.93 6.78
N TRP A 63 -35.22 -4.20 5.75
CA TRP A 63 -36.21 -3.85 4.75
C TRP A 63 -36.49 -5.02 3.83
N VAL A 64 -37.80 -5.33 3.65
CA VAL A 64 -38.25 -6.33 2.69
C VAL A 64 -39.39 -5.71 1.88
N ALA A 65 -39.24 -5.68 0.58
CA ALA A 65 -40.26 -5.19 -0.32
C ALA A 65 -41.30 -6.28 -0.60
N LYS A 66 -42.56 -5.91 -0.59
CA LYS A 66 -43.63 -6.79 -1.07
C LYS A 66 -43.61 -6.83 -2.58
N THR A 67 -43.19 -7.94 -3.16
CA THR A 67 -43.06 -8.12 -4.59
C THR A 67 -44.00 -9.20 -5.13
N LYS A 68 -44.04 -9.39 -6.43
CA LYS A 68 -44.75 -10.44 -7.13
C LYS A 68 -43.81 -11.08 -8.16
N LEU A 69 -44.10 -12.36 -8.44
CA LEU A 69 -43.43 -13.02 -9.55
C LEU A 69 -44.25 -12.88 -10.84
N ASP A 70 -43.57 -12.64 -11.94
CA ASP A 70 -44.18 -12.68 -13.27
C ASP A 70 -44.46 -14.15 -13.70
N VAL A 71 -45.05 -14.31 -14.88
CA VAL A 71 -45.39 -15.64 -15.43
C VAL A 71 -44.15 -16.53 -15.71
N ARG A 72 -42.96 -15.96 -15.63
CA ARG A 72 -41.68 -16.63 -15.80
C ARG A 72 -40.95 -16.85 -14.46
N GLY A 73 -41.61 -16.54 -13.33
CA GLY A 73 -41.03 -16.67 -12.02
C GLY A 73 -40.00 -15.56 -11.64
N ARG A 74 -39.99 -14.44 -12.38
CA ARG A 74 -39.09 -13.32 -12.07
C ARG A 74 -39.83 -12.26 -11.27
N VAL A 75 -39.12 -11.59 -10.36
CA VAL A 75 -39.65 -10.46 -9.59
C VAL A 75 -40.01 -9.31 -10.54
N TYR A 76 -41.24 -8.79 -10.42
CA TYR A 76 -41.68 -7.65 -11.20
C TYR A 76 -42.79 -6.86 -10.49
N PRO A 77 -42.72 -5.53 -10.44
CA PRO A 77 -41.50 -4.73 -10.73
C PRO A 77 -40.39 -4.98 -9.70
N TYR A 78 -39.16 -4.84 -10.07
CA TYR A 78 -38.06 -4.88 -9.11
C TYR A 78 -38.20 -3.74 -8.10
N PRO A 79 -37.93 -3.98 -6.82
CA PRO A 79 -38.10 -2.99 -5.77
C PRO A 79 -36.97 -1.96 -5.81
N TRP A 80 -37.24 -0.81 -5.23
CA TRP A 80 -36.26 0.25 -5.01
C TRP A 80 -36.39 0.83 -3.61
N ILE A 81 -35.27 1.42 -3.13
CA ILE A 81 -35.18 2.17 -1.88
C ILE A 81 -34.38 3.45 -2.14
N GLN A 82 -34.77 4.56 -1.53
CA GLN A 82 -34.15 5.86 -1.71
C GLN A 82 -33.87 6.50 -0.35
N LEU A 83 -32.68 7.08 -0.26
CA LEU A 83 -32.21 7.88 0.86
C LEU A 83 -32.15 9.33 0.42
N ASP A 84 -32.85 10.23 1.14
CA ASP A 84 -32.95 11.66 0.85
C ASP A 84 -32.33 12.45 2.02
N TRP A 85 -31.42 13.37 1.74
CA TRP A 85 -30.81 14.27 2.74
C TRP A 85 -31.40 15.66 2.61
N ASP A 86 -31.50 16.37 3.74
CA ASP A 86 -32.01 17.77 3.77
C ASP A 86 -31.08 18.75 3.03
N HIS A 87 -29.81 18.38 2.82
CA HIS A 87 -28.80 19.13 2.08
C HIS A 87 -28.02 18.20 1.17
N ALA A 88 -27.51 18.72 0.06
CA ALA A 88 -26.64 17.95 -0.82
C ALA A 88 -25.37 17.47 -0.08
N ILE A 89 -25.08 16.22 -0.23
CA ILE A 89 -23.85 15.56 0.29
C ILE A 89 -22.86 15.32 -0.83
N TYR A 90 -21.58 15.21 -0.48
CA TYR A 90 -20.56 14.67 -1.36
C TYR A 90 -20.24 13.26 -0.91
N THR A 91 -20.30 12.30 -1.83
CA THR A 91 -20.02 10.89 -1.55
C THR A 91 -19.29 10.23 -2.71
N ASN A 92 -18.46 9.23 -2.39
CA ASN A 92 -17.76 8.40 -3.36
C ASN A 92 -17.82 6.91 -3.01
N LYS A 93 -18.58 6.56 -1.97
CA LYS A 93 -18.67 5.18 -1.50
C LYS A 93 -20.06 4.89 -0.91
N VAL A 94 -20.64 3.79 -1.37
CA VAL A 94 -21.84 3.18 -0.80
C VAL A 94 -21.52 1.71 -0.48
N ILE A 95 -21.97 1.22 0.65
CA ILE A 95 -21.88 -0.19 1.00
C ILE A 95 -23.29 -0.73 1.14
N LEU A 96 -23.54 -1.87 0.50
CA LEU A 96 -24.83 -2.56 0.54
C LEU A 96 -24.64 -3.90 1.24
N TYR A 97 -25.57 -4.22 2.13
CA TYR A 97 -25.68 -5.53 2.78
C TYR A 97 -26.99 -6.15 2.40
N ASP A 98 -26.93 -7.30 1.75
CA ASP A 98 -28.14 -8.06 1.47
C ASP A 98 -28.74 -8.62 2.76
N ARG A 99 -30.02 -8.93 2.72
CA ARG A 99 -30.62 -9.77 3.75
C ARG A 99 -30.14 -11.21 3.56
N VAL A 100 -29.72 -11.86 4.63
CA VAL A 100 -29.29 -13.26 4.58
C VAL A 100 -30.52 -14.16 4.60
N ASP A 101 -30.94 -14.62 3.43
CA ASP A 101 -32.11 -15.48 3.26
C ASP A 101 -31.84 -16.52 2.17
N GLU A 102 -32.07 -17.79 2.44
CA GLU A 102 -31.79 -18.90 1.52
C GLU A 102 -32.72 -18.93 0.29
N GLN A 103 -33.86 -18.28 0.36
CA GLN A 103 -34.93 -18.37 -0.66
C GLN A 103 -35.11 -17.07 -1.45
N SER A 104 -34.70 -15.94 -0.89
CA SER A 104 -34.98 -14.62 -1.46
C SER A 104 -33.83 -13.65 -1.18
N HIS A 105 -33.08 -13.27 -2.21
CA HIS A 105 -31.97 -12.33 -2.06
C HIS A 105 -31.79 -11.43 -3.27
N CYS A 106 -31.19 -10.26 -3.04
CA CYS A 106 -30.83 -9.29 -4.07
C CYS A 106 -29.46 -9.61 -4.65
N ALA A 107 -29.36 -9.92 -5.93
CA ALA A 107 -28.09 -10.23 -6.59
C ALA A 107 -27.44 -9.01 -7.23
N ALA A 108 -28.23 -8.06 -7.75
CA ALA A 108 -27.70 -6.89 -8.46
C ALA A 108 -28.68 -5.71 -8.44
N GLY A 109 -28.14 -4.52 -8.74
CA GLY A 109 -28.95 -3.30 -8.83
C GLY A 109 -28.19 -2.14 -9.48
N THR A 110 -28.81 -0.96 -9.44
CA THR A 110 -28.22 0.28 -9.91
C THR A 110 -28.45 1.37 -8.86
N LEU A 111 -27.38 2.04 -8.47
CA LEU A 111 -27.44 3.28 -7.71
C LEU A 111 -27.69 4.44 -8.68
N PHE A 112 -28.74 5.23 -8.42
CA PHE A 112 -29.04 6.48 -9.12
C PHE A 112 -28.82 7.64 -8.16
N PHE A 113 -28.34 8.76 -8.70
CA PHE A 113 -28.03 9.96 -7.94
C PHE A 113 -28.84 11.16 -8.44
N SER A 114 -29.01 12.19 -7.59
CA SER A 114 -29.81 13.38 -7.95
C SER A 114 -29.23 14.19 -9.09
N ASP A 115 -27.95 14.01 -9.43
CA ASP A 115 -27.29 14.63 -10.59
C ASP A 115 -27.60 13.92 -11.93
N GLY A 116 -28.45 12.89 -11.90
CA GLY A 116 -28.84 12.08 -13.05
C GLY A 116 -27.85 10.98 -13.42
N SER A 117 -26.76 10.85 -12.71
CA SER A 117 -25.76 9.79 -12.91
C SER A 117 -26.19 8.48 -12.27
N SER A 118 -25.51 7.39 -12.63
CA SER A 118 -25.76 6.07 -12.07
C SER A 118 -24.51 5.21 -11.96
N VAL A 119 -24.56 4.18 -11.09
CA VAL A 119 -23.51 3.18 -10.92
C VAL A 119 -24.14 1.79 -10.85
N THR A 120 -23.71 0.88 -11.71
CA THR A 120 -24.18 -0.52 -11.69
C THR A 120 -23.51 -1.27 -10.55
N VAL A 121 -24.31 -2.05 -9.82
CA VAL A 121 -23.87 -2.90 -8.71
C VAL A 121 -24.16 -4.34 -9.06
N ASN A 122 -23.14 -5.16 -9.11
CA ASN A 122 -23.24 -6.60 -9.38
C ASN A 122 -22.70 -7.40 -8.21
N LEU A 123 -23.11 -8.67 -8.10
CA LEU A 123 -22.58 -9.64 -7.16
C LEU A 123 -22.70 -9.17 -5.69
N ILE A 124 -23.92 -8.85 -5.26
CA ILE A 124 -24.20 -8.58 -3.84
C ILE A 124 -24.19 -9.94 -3.12
N PRO A 125 -23.31 -10.12 -2.11
CA PRO A 125 -23.23 -11.39 -1.39
C PRO A 125 -24.46 -11.63 -0.53
N ASN A 126 -24.94 -12.90 -0.42
CA ASN A 126 -26.03 -13.31 0.45
C ASN A 126 -25.55 -14.06 1.70
N ASP A 127 -24.43 -13.66 2.25
CA ASP A 127 -23.80 -14.27 3.43
C ASP A 127 -23.53 -13.28 4.58
N GLY A 128 -24.09 -12.07 4.45
CA GLY A 128 -23.86 -10.96 5.37
C GLY A 128 -22.59 -10.15 5.09
N ALA A 129 -21.83 -10.50 4.06
CA ALA A 129 -20.68 -9.72 3.65
C ALA A 129 -21.07 -8.42 2.92
N PRO A 130 -20.28 -7.34 3.05
CA PRO A 130 -20.56 -6.08 2.38
C PRO A 130 -20.33 -6.16 0.87
N ARG A 131 -21.19 -5.51 0.10
CA ARG A 131 -20.89 -5.09 -1.26
C ARG A 131 -20.43 -3.65 -1.25
N VAL A 132 -19.12 -3.42 -1.30
CA VAL A 132 -18.54 -2.09 -1.41
C VAL A 132 -18.63 -1.60 -2.84
N VAL A 133 -19.15 -0.39 -3.03
CA VAL A 133 -19.30 0.30 -4.32
C VAL A 133 -18.57 1.63 -4.22
N ASP A 134 -17.37 1.69 -4.80
CA ASP A 134 -16.58 2.91 -4.92
C ASP A 134 -16.82 3.56 -6.29
N PHE A 135 -16.88 4.89 -6.35
CA PHE A 135 -17.11 5.67 -7.56
C PHE A 135 -16.50 7.07 -7.42
N ASP A 136 -16.41 7.80 -8.53
CA ASP A 136 -15.96 9.21 -8.51
C ASP A 136 -16.87 10.05 -7.63
N THR A 137 -16.28 10.97 -6.85
CA THR A 137 -17.03 11.86 -5.94
C THR A 137 -18.18 12.54 -6.66
N ARG A 138 -19.37 12.42 -6.09
CA ARG A 138 -20.61 13.01 -6.59
C ARG A 138 -21.24 13.91 -5.55
N LYS A 139 -21.81 15.02 -6.02
CA LYS A 139 -22.68 15.84 -5.21
C LYS A 139 -24.12 15.38 -5.45
N THR A 140 -24.81 14.96 -4.40
CA THR A 140 -26.15 14.41 -4.53
C THR A 140 -27.02 14.78 -3.34
N GLU A 141 -28.32 14.98 -3.58
CA GLU A 141 -29.33 15.22 -2.54
C GLU A 141 -30.04 13.91 -2.15
N TRP A 142 -30.03 12.94 -3.06
CA TRP A 142 -30.58 11.62 -2.80
C TRP A 142 -29.83 10.52 -3.55
N ILE A 143 -29.86 9.32 -3.01
CA ILE A 143 -29.37 8.09 -3.63
C ILE A 143 -30.51 7.08 -3.65
N ARG A 144 -30.81 6.52 -4.84
CA ARG A 144 -31.78 5.44 -4.99
C ARG A 144 -31.06 4.18 -5.45
N PHE A 145 -31.25 3.11 -4.69
CA PHE A 145 -30.86 1.77 -5.14
C PHE A 145 -32.08 1.10 -5.78
N GLN A 146 -31.98 0.80 -7.05
CA GLN A 146 -32.97 0.05 -7.82
C GLN A 146 -32.45 -1.35 -8.04
N MET A 147 -33.08 -2.36 -7.50
CA MET A 147 -32.74 -3.74 -7.80
C MET A 147 -33.00 -4.07 -9.27
N THR A 148 -32.14 -4.87 -9.87
CA THR A 148 -32.24 -5.28 -11.28
C THR A 148 -32.14 -6.80 -11.45
N ASP A 149 -31.68 -7.50 -10.43
CA ASP A 149 -31.58 -8.96 -10.41
C ASP A 149 -31.69 -9.47 -8.97
N GLY A 150 -32.22 -10.68 -8.81
CA GLY A 150 -32.39 -11.35 -7.53
C GLY A 150 -33.11 -12.65 -7.67
N GLU A 151 -33.02 -13.49 -6.67
CA GLU A 151 -33.69 -14.78 -6.58
C GLU A 151 -34.83 -14.74 -5.56
N GLY A 152 -35.87 -15.55 -5.81
CA GLY A 152 -37.03 -15.64 -4.93
C GLY A 152 -38.01 -14.47 -5.02
N GLN A 153 -38.87 -14.37 -4.00
CA GLN A 153 -39.86 -13.32 -3.86
C GLN A 153 -39.54 -12.51 -2.59
N ASP A 154 -40.05 -11.28 -2.51
CA ASP A 154 -39.88 -10.43 -1.33
C ASP A 154 -38.40 -10.05 -1.07
N LEU A 155 -37.75 -9.46 -2.10
CA LEU A 155 -36.38 -8.98 -2.04
C LEU A 155 -36.24 -7.80 -1.07
N GLY A 156 -35.07 -7.68 -0.45
CA GLY A 156 -34.79 -6.64 0.53
C GLY A 156 -33.30 -6.37 0.72
N LEU A 157 -32.98 -5.54 1.72
CA LEU A 157 -31.62 -5.26 2.18
C LEU A 157 -31.59 -5.19 3.70
N SER A 158 -30.48 -5.62 4.27
CA SER A 158 -30.22 -5.50 5.71
C SER A 158 -29.75 -4.10 6.08
N GLU A 159 -28.79 -3.53 5.31
CA GLU A 159 -28.22 -2.21 5.60
C GLU A 159 -27.70 -1.54 4.33
N ILE A 160 -27.70 -0.21 4.34
CA ILE A 160 -27.03 0.68 3.36
C ILE A 160 -26.18 1.66 4.13
N GLU A 161 -24.91 1.68 3.84
CA GLU A 161 -24.00 2.69 4.38
C GLU A 161 -23.59 3.66 3.28
N VAL A 162 -23.53 4.94 3.61
CA VAL A 162 -23.06 6.01 2.71
C VAL A 162 -21.93 6.76 3.39
N TYR A 163 -20.80 6.88 2.70
CA TYR A 163 -19.63 7.54 3.25
C TYR A 163 -19.39 8.89 2.56
N PRO A 164 -19.24 9.97 3.37
CA PRO A 164 -18.97 11.28 2.82
C PRO A 164 -17.60 11.29 2.15
N ALA A 165 -17.54 11.99 1.03
CA ALA A 165 -16.31 12.35 0.36
C ALA A 165 -16.05 13.85 0.56
N PRO A 166 -14.79 14.31 0.57
CA PRO A 166 -14.52 15.72 0.47
C PRO A 166 -15.08 16.26 -0.85
N GLU A 167 -15.55 17.50 -0.83
CA GLU A 167 -15.82 18.24 -2.07
C GLU A 167 -14.61 18.11 -2.98
N SER A 168 -14.80 17.78 -4.27
CA SER A 168 -13.69 17.50 -5.17
C SER A 168 -12.76 18.73 -5.21
N TYR A 169 -11.67 18.64 -4.45
CA TYR A 169 -10.60 19.61 -4.55
C TYR A 169 -9.83 19.36 -5.85
N PRO A 170 -9.29 20.41 -6.48
CA PRO A 170 -8.32 20.22 -7.54
C PRO A 170 -7.26 19.21 -7.11
N ASP A 171 -6.83 18.36 -8.00
CA ASP A 171 -5.74 17.40 -7.71
C ASP A 171 -4.43 18.16 -7.47
N TYR A 172 -4.29 18.69 -6.25
CA TYR A 172 -3.09 19.41 -5.82
C TYR A 172 -1.84 18.54 -5.86
N ILE A 173 -2.01 17.20 -5.83
CA ILE A 173 -0.90 16.24 -5.94
C ILE A 173 -0.27 16.35 -7.33
N SER A 174 -1.06 16.54 -8.38
CA SER A 174 -0.56 16.73 -9.75
C SER A 174 0.30 18.00 -9.92
N TRP A 175 0.17 18.97 -9.01
CA TRP A 175 0.98 20.20 -9.05
C TRP A 175 2.32 20.06 -8.36
N MET A 176 2.52 18.98 -7.60
CA MET A 176 3.79 18.72 -6.94
C MET A 176 4.82 18.16 -7.92
N ASN A 177 5.99 18.77 -7.95
CA ASN A 177 7.14 18.21 -8.64
C ASN A 177 8.02 17.45 -7.65
N PRO A 178 7.93 16.10 -7.61
CA PRO A 178 8.70 15.31 -6.64
C PRO A 178 10.19 15.27 -6.93
N TYR A 179 10.65 15.78 -8.10
CA TYR A 179 12.06 15.83 -8.46
C TYR A 179 12.77 17.11 -8.00
N VAL A 180 12.07 18.04 -7.33
CA VAL A 180 12.68 19.28 -6.82
C VAL A 180 13.95 18.95 -6.02
N GLU A 181 15.06 19.63 -6.32
CA GLU A 181 16.38 19.47 -5.69
C GLU A 181 17.08 18.11 -5.86
N THR A 182 16.49 17.15 -6.57
CA THR A 182 17.10 15.82 -6.75
C THR A 182 18.31 15.83 -7.71
N ALA A 183 18.43 16.82 -8.58
CA ALA A 183 19.57 16.95 -9.51
C ALA A 183 20.81 17.58 -8.87
N LYS A 184 20.62 18.51 -7.90
CA LYS A 184 21.69 19.29 -7.27
C LYS A 184 21.64 19.28 -5.75
N GLY A 185 20.56 18.78 -5.18
CA GLY A 185 20.35 18.70 -3.75
C GLY A 185 21.45 17.91 -3.06
N ARG A 186 21.86 18.39 -1.91
CA ARG A 186 23.09 17.94 -1.28
C ARG A 186 22.90 16.76 -0.34
N TYR A 187 21.89 16.78 0.56
CA TYR A 187 21.85 15.83 1.66
C TYR A 187 20.48 15.27 2.00
N PHE A 188 19.39 15.95 1.71
CA PHE A 188 18.07 15.62 2.26
C PHE A 188 17.00 15.35 1.20
N PHE A 189 17.27 15.67 -0.04
CA PHE A 189 16.28 15.56 -1.10
C PHE A 189 16.41 14.22 -1.81
N PHE A 190 15.32 13.52 -1.88
CA PHE A 190 15.20 12.25 -2.59
C PHE A 190 13.74 12.04 -3.01
N VAL A 191 13.59 11.35 -4.08
CA VAL A 191 12.28 10.90 -4.55
C VAL A 191 11.80 9.82 -3.62
N THR A 192 10.65 10.02 -2.98
CA THR A 192 10.21 9.11 -1.93
C THR A 192 8.77 8.69 -2.04
N GLY A 193 8.52 7.43 -1.70
CA GLY A 193 7.22 6.91 -1.34
C GLY A 193 6.90 7.01 0.15
N SER A 194 7.59 7.85 0.93
CA SER A 194 7.36 7.93 2.38
C SER A 194 6.10 8.72 2.73
N LEU A 195 5.50 8.37 3.86
CA LEU A 195 4.47 9.16 4.51
C LEU A 195 5.08 10.20 5.45
N PRO A 196 4.38 11.32 5.72
CA PRO A 196 4.77 12.25 6.77
C PRO A 196 4.96 11.50 8.09
N PHE A 197 6.14 11.65 8.72
CA PHE A 197 6.51 10.98 9.97
C PHE A 197 6.57 9.44 9.90
N GLY A 198 6.53 8.85 8.71
CA GLY A 198 6.72 7.42 8.53
C GLY A 198 8.15 6.97 8.85
N MET A 199 8.31 5.73 9.32
CA MET A 199 9.62 5.14 9.62
C MET A 199 10.34 4.70 8.35
N ILE A 200 9.60 4.32 7.31
CA ILE A 200 10.13 3.87 6.03
C ILE A 200 10.13 5.01 5.02
N SER A 201 11.27 5.21 4.40
CA SER A 201 11.49 6.14 3.29
C SER A 201 11.95 5.34 2.09
N SER A 202 11.00 4.76 1.35
CA SER A 202 11.32 3.91 0.19
C SER A 202 11.57 4.77 -1.04
N ALA A 203 12.74 4.61 -1.65
CA ALA A 203 13.11 5.27 -2.91
C ALA A 203 14.25 4.50 -3.60
N PRO A 204 14.48 4.68 -4.91
CA PRO A 204 15.64 4.10 -5.57
C PRO A 204 16.94 4.70 -5.03
N LEU A 205 17.96 3.87 -4.86
CA LEU A 205 19.33 4.30 -4.66
C LEU A 205 19.98 4.40 -6.02
N THR A 206 20.26 5.61 -6.49
CA THR A 206 20.93 5.85 -7.77
C THR A 206 22.37 6.32 -7.60
N ARG A 207 22.73 6.70 -6.38
CA ARG A 207 24.06 7.18 -6.04
C ARG A 207 24.43 6.82 -4.60
N ASN A 208 25.57 6.20 -4.44
CA ASN A 208 26.05 5.69 -3.15
C ASN A 208 27.21 6.49 -2.53
N ILE A 209 27.67 7.60 -3.12
CA ILE A 209 28.89 8.26 -2.67
C ILE A 209 28.70 9.75 -2.42
N ASN A 210 29.17 10.19 -1.25
CA ASN A 210 29.65 11.52 -0.81
C ASN A 210 28.97 12.82 -1.25
N GLN A 211 28.06 12.82 -2.20
CA GLN A 211 27.48 14.04 -2.75
C GLN A 211 25.95 14.02 -2.82
N GLY A 212 25.30 13.03 -2.25
CA GLY A 212 23.86 12.93 -2.29
C GLY A 212 23.34 12.20 -1.06
N GLY A 213 23.12 12.91 0.02
CA GLY A 213 22.67 12.34 1.29
C GLY A 213 21.32 11.62 1.23
N GLY A 214 20.50 11.90 0.22
CA GLY A 214 19.23 11.24 -0.02
C GLY A 214 19.30 9.95 -0.84
N GLY A 215 20.44 9.67 -1.48
CA GLY A 215 20.63 8.45 -2.27
C GLY A 215 20.08 8.49 -3.70
N TYR A 216 19.16 9.39 -4.03
CA TYR A 216 18.64 9.58 -5.39
C TYR A 216 19.25 10.81 -6.04
N ASN A 217 19.67 10.67 -7.29
CA ASN A 217 20.13 11.78 -8.12
C ASN A 217 19.51 11.68 -9.52
N TYR A 218 18.77 12.71 -9.92
CA TYR A 218 18.04 12.76 -11.20
C TYR A 218 18.98 12.56 -12.42
N ASN A 219 20.23 13.04 -12.35
CA ASN A 219 21.17 12.88 -13.46
C ASN A 219 21.81 11.47 -13.55
N SER A 220 21.44 10.55 -12.64
CA SER A 220 21.93 9.18 -12.67
C SER A 220 21.12 8.33 -13.64
N THR A 221 21.80 7.39 -14.30
CA THR A 221 21.20 6.42 -15.23
C THR A 221 21.27 4.99 -14.70
N LYS A 222 21.58 4.81 -13.42
CA LYS A 222 21.75 3.49 -12.78
C LYS A 222 21.05 3.47 -11.44
N VAL A 223 20.35 2.36 -11.17
CA VAL A 223 19.76 2.01 -9.88
C VAL A 223 20.58 0.89 -9.25
N LEU A 224 20.92 1.04 -7.97
CA LEU A 224 21.72 0.10 -7.19
C LEU A 224 20.86 -0.76 -6.25
N GLY A 225 19.61 -0.33 -5.99
CA GLY A 225 18.65 -0.99 -5.13
C GLY A 225 17.60 -0.01 -4.57
N PHE A 226 16.78 -0.53 -3.68
CA PHE A 226 15.65 0.18 -3.07
C PHE A 226 15.76 0.09 -1.54
N PRO A 227 16.60 0.94 -0.91
CA PRO A 227 16.73 0.95 0.55
C PRO A 227 15.46 1.46 1.23
N GLN A 228 15.26 0.99 2.47
CA GLN A 228 14.13 1.37 3.31
C GLN A 228 14.39 2.63 4.14
N ILE A 229 15.65 3.04 4.23
CA ILE A 229 16.09 4.18 5.00
C ILE A 229 16.94 5.05 4.08
N HIS A 230 16.49 6.26 3.84
CA HIS A 230 17.21 7.28 3.08
C HIS A 230 17.73 8.38 4.01
N ASN A 231 18.70 8.01 4.83
CA ASN A 231 19.37 8.95 5.71
C ASN A 231 20.89 8.80 5.51
N TRP A 232 21.56 9.89 5.26
CA TRP A 232 23.00 9.89 5.03
C TRP A 232 23.84 9.39 6.22
N MET A 233 23.22 9.18 7.37
CA MET A 233 23.83 8.70 8.60
C MET A 233 23.45 7.26 8.94
N ILE A 234 22.26 6.85 8.56
CA ILE A 234 21.71 5.51 8.80
C ILE A 234 21.10 5.04 7.48
N SER A 235 21.55 3.96 6.94
CA SER A 235 21.02 3.37 5.72
C SER A 235 21.13 1.84 5.77
N GLY A 236 20.42 1.16 4.93
CA GLY A 236 20.43 -0.30 4.85
C GLY A 236 19.08 -0.87 4.46
N LEU A 237 19.00 -2.19 4.52
CA LEU A 237 17.90 -3.00 4.03
C LEU A 237 17.50 -2.56 2.60
N SER A 238 18.41 -2.74 1.66
CA SER A 238 18.19 -2.39 0.27
C SER A 238 17.75 -3.63 -0.51
N LEU A 239 16.61 -3.55 -1.16
CA LEU A 239 16.08 -4.59 -2.05
C LEU A 239 16.58 -4.35 -3.47
N MET A 240 16.89 -5.43 -4.20
CA MET A 240 17.15 -5.36 -5.63
C MET A 240 16.62 -6.62 -6.31
N PRO A 241 15.52 -6.52 -7.06
CA PRO A 241 15.09 -7.64 -7.89
C PRO A 241 16.07 -7.81 -9.06
N VAL A 242 16.47 -9.03 -9.28
CA VAL A 242 17.38 -9.39 -10.38
C VAL A 242 16.83 -10.60 -11.13
N LYS A 243 17.28 -10.77 -12.35
CA LYS A 243 16.98 -11.91 -13.19
C LYS A 243 18.28 -12.67 -13.48
N ASP A 244 18.23 -13.99 -13.34
CA ASP A 244 19.34 -14.91 -13.60
C ASP A 244 20.51 -14.75 -12.60
N GLU A 245 21.70 -15.22 -12.94
CA GLU A 245 22.81 -15.24 -12.01
C GLU A 245 23.52 -13.89 -11.92
N VAL A 246 23.82 -13.50 -10.69
CA VAL A 246 24.57 -12.28 -10.36
C VAL A 246 25.67 -12.60 -9.37
N ASP A 247 26.87 -12.10 -9.57
CA ASP A 247 27.97 -12.23 -8.63
C ASP A 247 27.84 -11.19 -7.52
N VAL A 248 27.07 -11.55 -6.48
CA VAL A 248 26.79 -10.66 -5.34
C VAL A 248 28.04 -10.26 -4.55
N CYS A 249 29.10 -11.07 -4.58
CA CYS A 249 30.35 -10.80 -3.85
C CYS A 249 31.12 -9.61 -4.42
N ARG A 250 30.84 -9.21 -5.65
CA ARG A 250 31.48 -8.05 -6.29
C ARG A 250 30.79 -6.72 -5.99
N GLY A 251 29.70 -6.75 -5.20
CA GLY A 251 29.00 -5.58 -4.73
C GLY A 251 28.06 -4.94 -5.76
N ASP A 252 27.48 -3.83 -5.40
CA ASP A 252 26.42 -3.14 -6.12
C ASP A 252 26.77 -2.70 -7.56
N LYS A 253 28.04 -2.54 -7.85
CA LYS A 253 28.49 -2.24 -9.22
C LYS A 253 28.14 -3.32 -10.25
N VAL A 254 27.96 -4.57 -9.78
CA VAL A 254 27.66 -5.70 -10.65
C VAL A 254 26.16 -5.89 -10.81
N TRP A 255 25.38 -5.73 -9.75
CA TRP A 255 23.93 -5.93 -9.84
C TRP A 255 23.13 -4.67 -10.17
N ARG A 256 23.74 -3.51 -10.28
CA ARG A 256 23.02 -2.28 -10.68
C ARG A 256 22.35 -2.42 -12.05
N SER A 257 21.18 -1.82 -12.19
CA SER A 257 20.45 -1.77 -13.46
C SER A 257 20.51 -0.38 -14.09
N SER A 258 20.51 -0.28 -15.39
CA SER A 258 20.15 0.94 -16.09
C SER A 258 18.66 1.20 -15.98
N PHE A 259 18.25 2.46 -16.07
CA PHE A 259 16.86 2.93 -16.15
C PHE A 259 16.76 4.23 -16.94
N SER A 260 15.57 4.57 -17.40
CA SER A 260 15.23 5.84 -18.04
C SER A 260 14.14 6.55 -17.26
N HIS A 261 14.17 7.87 -17.20
CA HIS A 261 13.09 8.67 -16.65
C HIS A 261 11.82 8.63 -17.52
N ASP A 262 11.90 8.20 -18.80
CA ASP A 262 10.74 7.94 -19.64
C ASP A 262 9.90 6.77 -19.11
N ASP A 263 10.53 5.86 -18.37
CA ASP A 263 9.93 4.69 -17.74
C ASP A 263 9.82 4.84 -16.21
N GLU A 264 9.87 6.08 -15.70
CA GLU A 264 9.77 6.39 -14.29
C GLU A 264 8.50 7.21 -13.98
N ILE A 265 7.76 6.81 -12.97
CA ILE A 265 6.61 7.56 -12.44
C ILE A 265 6.87 7.81 -10.96
N VAL A 266 6.82 9.08 -10.58
CA VAL A 266 6.97 9.50 -9.18
C VAL A 266 5.78 10.35 -8.79
N GLN A 267 5.16 9.95 -7.68
CA GLN A 267 4.07 10.69 -7.04
C GLN A 267 4.26 10.64 -5.52
N PRO A 268 3.71 11.55 -4.74
CA PRO A 268 3.72 11.42 -3.29
C PRO A 268 3.18 10.05 -2.84
N GLY A 269 3.99 9.29 -2.11
CA GLY A 269 3.64 7.96 -1.65
C GLY A 269 3.76 6.82 -2.67
N TYR A 270 4.13 7.09 -3.92
CA TYR A 270 4.24 6.07 -4.96
C TYR A 270 5.44 6.32 -5.89
N HIS A 271 6.15 5.25 -6.22
CA HIS A 271 7.23 5.29 -7.19
C HIS A 271 7.20 4.01 -8.04
N ARG A 272 7.37 4.18 -9.33
CA ARG A 272 7.52 3.10 -10.31
C ARG A 272 8.68 3.40 -11.24
N LEU A 273 9.50 2.38 -11.55
CA LEU A 273 10.51 2.49 -12.59
C LEU A 273 10.80 1.13 -13.24
N PHE A 274 11.42 1.16 -14.42
CA PHE A 274 11.83 -0.03 -15.15
C PHE A 274 13.31 -0.29 -14.99
N LEU A 275 13.66 -1.49 -14.53
CA LEU A 275 15.04 -1.98 -14.47
C LEU A 275 15.42 -2.56 -15.82
N ASP A 276 16.05 -1.76 -16.67
CA ASP A 276 16.32 -2.13 -18.05
C ASP A 276 17.28 -3.32 -18.19
N THR A 277 18.26 -3.48 -17.29
CA THR A 277 19.19 -4.63 -17.30
C THR A 277 18.46 -5.96 -17.04
N TYR A 278 17.48 -5.97 -16.15
CA TYR A 278 16.78 -7.17 -15.71
C TYR A 278 15.41 -7.34 -16.36
N LYS A 279 14.93 -6.32 -17.05
CA LYS A 279 13.58 -6.29 -17.65
C LYS A 279 12.49 -6.49 -16.60
N ILE A 280 12.57 -5.75 -15.50
CA ILE A 280 11.66 -5.83 -14.35
C ILE A 280 11.08 -4.45 -14.07
N TRP A 281 9.74 -4.35 -14.02
CA TRP A 281 9.07 -3.19 -13.42
C TRP A 281 9.13 -3.30 -11.91
N VAL A 282 9.52 -2.24 -11.26
CA VAL A 282 9.50 -2.09 -9.80
C VAL A 282 8.50 -1.01 -9.43
N GLU A 283 7.52 -1.37 -8.64
CA GLU A 283 6.60 -0.43 -8.00
C GLU A 283 6.75 -0.49 -6.49
N GLN A 284 6.64 0.65 -5.86
CA GLN A 284 6.78 0.77 -4.41
C GLN A 284 5.83 1.82 -3.84
N THR A 285 5.31 1.51 -2.67
CA THR A 285 4.54 2.41 -1.80
C THR A 285 4.79 2.06 -0.35
N VAL A 286 4.36 2.90 0.57
CA VAL A 286 4.63 2.70 2.00
C VAL A 286 3.40 3.01 2.86
N THR A 287 3.39 2.40 4.04
CA THR A 287 2.64 2.88 5.20
C THR A 287 3.61 3.45 6.23
N ASP A 288 3.15 3.81 7.41
CA ASP A 288 4.01 4.36 8.48
C ASP A 288 5.24 3.50 8.79
N ARG A 289 5.13 2.18 8.69
CA ARG A 289 6.17 1.22 9.11
C ARG A 289 6.43 0.07 8.15
N VAL A 290 5.70 0.01 7.04
CA VAL A 290 5.78 -1.09 6.08
C VAL A 290 5.96 -0.56 4.67
N GLY A 291 7.01 -1.03 3.99
CA GLY A 291 7.18 -0.85 2.55
C GLY A 291 6.50 -1.98 1.79
N LEU A 292 5.80 -1.65 0.73
CA LEU A 292 5.14 -2.58 -0.19
C LEU A 292 5.78 -2.48 -1.55
N TYR A 293 6.10 -3.61 -2.15
CA TYR A 293 6.73 -3.70 -3.46
C TYR A 293 6.01 -4.69 -4.35
N ARG A 294 5.97 -4.36 -5.65
CA ARG A 294 5.59 -5.27 -6.73
C ARG A 294 6.72 -5.30 -7.75
N PHE A 295 7.22 -6.49 -8.04
CA PHE A 295 8.21 -6.74 -9.08
C PHE A 295 7.53 -7.54 -10.20
N MET A 296 7.38 -6.95 -11.38
CA MET A 296 6.79 -7.61 -12.55
C MET A 296 7.89 -7.91 -13.56
N TYR A 297 8.11 -9.19 -13.83
CA TYR A 297 9.10 -9.69 -14.78
C TYR A 297 8.53 -9.65 -16.19
N THR A 298 9.17 -8.94 -17.11
CA THR A 298 8.69 -8.81 -18.49
C THR A 298 9.30 -9.83 -19.45
N GLN A 299 10.21 -10.67 -18.95
CA GLN A 299 10.87 -11.75 -19.70
C GLN A 299 11.05 -12.96 -18.81
N ASP A 300 11.09 -14.14 -19.44
CA ASP A 300 11.42 -15.41 -18.77
C ASP A 300 12.82 -15.35 -18.14
N GLY A 301 12.99 -16.02 -16.99
CA GLY A 301 14.28 -16.12 -16.32
C GLY A 301 14.16 -16.58 -14.87
N LEU A 302 15.29 -16.75 -14.19
CA LEU A 302 15.34 -17.07 -12.75
C LEU A 302 15.09 -15.81 -11.94
N ALA A 303 14.01 -15.83 -11.15
CA ALA A 303 13.64 -14.68 -10.31
C ALA A 303 14.39 -14.73 -8.97
N LYS A 304 15.01 -13.63 -8.62
CA LYS A 304 15.73 -13.46 -7.34
C LYS A 304 15.54 -12.07 -6.78
N VAL A 305 15.61 -11.97 -5.46
CA VAL A 305 15.64 -10.68 -4.76
C VAL A 305 16.87 -10.62 -3.87
N LEU A 306 17.74 -9.68 -4.13
CA LEU A 306 18.86 -9.36 -3.25
C LEU A 306 18.35 -8.50 -2.10
N VAL A 307 18.61 -8.94 -0.88
CA VAL A 307 18.37 -8.19 0.35
C VAL A 307 19.71 -7.77 0.92
N ASN A 308 20.19 -6.61 0.49
CA ASN A 308 21.46 -6.08 0.88
C ASN A 308 21.34 -5.32 2.20
N LEU A 309 22.06 -5.73 3.23
CA LEU A 309 22.09 -5.12 4.56
C LEU A 309 23.17 -4.04 4.68
N GLY A 310 24.09 -3.99 3.73
CA GLY A 310 25.11 -2.94 3.68
C GLY A 310 24.51 -1.55 3.55
N GLY A 311 24.98 -0.62 4.36
CA GLY A 311 24.58 0.78 4.27
C GLY A 311 25.49 1.53 3.32
N HIS A 312 24.94 2.28 2.35
CA HIS A 312 25.74 2.90 1.30
C HIS A 312 25.31 4.32 0.93
N ILE A 313 24.46 4.94 1.73
CA ILE A 313 24.16 6.36 1.58
C ILE A 313 25.19 7.12 2.40
N ALA A 314 25.99 7.94 1.72
CA ALA A 314 27.06 8.75 2.31
C ALA A 314 28.13 7.92 3.06
N THR A 315 28.27 8.14 4.38
CA THR A 315 29.33 7.54 5.20
C THR A 315 28.84 6.35 6.02
N SER A 316 27.64 5.87 5.79
CA SER A 316 27.08 4.74 6.50
C SER A 316 27.89 3.46 6.26
N THR A 317 28.11 2.70 7.32
CA THR A 317 28.94 1.49 7.32
C THR A 317 28.23 0.37 8.03
N LEU A 318 28.18 -0.83 7.44
CA LEU A 318 27.68 -2.03 8.09
C LEU A 318 28.70 -2.54 9.11
N LEU A 319 28.28 -2.71 10.36
CA LEU A 319 29.11 -3.25 11.44
C LEU A 319 28.81 -4.71 11.72
N ASN A 320 27.56 -5.09 11.64
CA ASN A 320 27.10 -6.45 11.95
C ASN A 320 25.79 -6.74 11.21
N ALA A 321 25.56 -8.02 10.91
CA ALA A 321 24.35 -8.48 10.24
C ALA A 321 23.94 -9.85 10.76
N HIS A 322 22.64 -10.05 10.85
CA HIS A 322 22.04 -11.34 11.16
C HIS A 322 20.74 -11.51 10.37
N VAL A 323 20.62 -12.59 9.64
CA VAL A 323 19.42 -12.97 8.91
C VAL A 323 19.02 -14.39 9.29
N THR A 324 17.74 -14.63 9.43
CA THR A 324 17.15 -15.97 9.65
C THR A 324 16.03 -16.18 8.66
N LYS A 325 16.02 -17.34 8.00
CA LYS A 325 14.87 -17.84 7.24
C LYS A 325 13.83 -18.33 8.26
N VAL A 326 12.76 -17.57 8.43
CA VAL A 326 11.67 -17.91 9.37
C VAL A 326 10.83 -19.05 8.81
N ASN A 327 10.53 -18.98 7.53
CA ASN A 327 9.85 -19.99 6.73
C ASN A 327 10.11 -19.71 5.24
N ASP A 328 9.46 -20.44 4.35
CA ASP A 328 9.70 -20.30 2.90
C ASP A 328 9.23 -18.97 2.32
N THR A 329 8.43 -18.19 3.03
CA THR A 329 7.95 -16.87 2.57
C THR A 329 8.45 -15.71 3.43
N GLU A 330 9.25 -15.95 4.46
CA GLU A 330 9.64 -14.90 5.39
C GLU A 330 11.08 -15.02 5.85
N ILE A 331 11.81 -13.92 5.80
CA ILE A 331 13.10 -13.73 6.45
C ILE A 331 13.00 -12.59 7.46
N SER A 332 13.77 -12.69 8.53
CA SER A 332 13.89 -11.65 9.55
C SER A 332 15.32 -11.54 10.04
N GLY A 333 15.64 -10.42 10.66
CA GLY A 333 16.97 -10.22 11.18
C GLY A 333 17.20 -8.85 11.77
N TYR A 334 18.45 -8.52 11.90
CA TYR A 334 18.90 -7.18 12.26
C TYR A 334 20.26 -6.88 11.60
N PHE A 335 20.57 -5.60 11.51
CA PHE A 335 21.90 -5.13 11.17
C PHE A 335 22.27 -3.94 12.06
N ASP A 336 23.55 -3.82 12.34
CA ASP A 336 24.12 -2.67 13.02
C ASP A 336 24.81 -1.79 11.98
N THR A 337 24.35 -0.55 11.86
CA THR A 337 24.89 0.44 10.95
C THR A 337 25.48 1.61 11.72
N ALA A 338 26.59 2.13 11.27
CA ALA A 338 27.22 3.31 11.83
C ALA A 338 27.37 4.38 10.76
N GLY A 339 27.08 5.61 11.13
CA GLY A 339 27.28 6.76 10.28
C GLY A 339 27.74 7.98 11.06
N ARG A 340 28.23 8.97 10.38
CA ARG A 340 28.65 10.22 11.01
C ARG A 340 27.46 11.15 11.13
N VAL A 341 27.01 11.34 12.36
CA VAL A 341 26.03 12.36 12.74
C VAL A 341 26.74 13.65 13.11
N TRP A 342 26.05 14.77 13.11
CA TRP A 342 26.49 16.03 13.70
C TRP A 342 26.87 15.81 15.18
N GLY A 343 28.15 15.68 15.46
CA GLY A 343 28.64 15.45 16.82
C GLY A 343 29.37 14.14 17.08
N GLY A 344 29.36 13.18 16.19
CA GLY A 344 30.08 11.92 16.39
C GLY A 344 29.70 10.79 15.42
N VAL A 345 30.13 9.57 15.78
CA VAL A 345 29.72 8.34 15.12
C VAL A 345 28.68 7.67 16.01
N ASP A 346 27.49 7.54 15.50
CA ASP A 346 26.41 6.80 16.18
C ASP A 346 26.23 5.44 15.54
N VAL A 347 25.95 4.45 16.36
CA VAL A 347 25.57 3.09 15.92
C VAL A 347 24.10 2.90 16.14
N ALA A 348 23.42 2.46 15.11
CA ALA A 348 22.00 2.10 15.17
C ALA A 348 21.83 0.62 14.84
N LYS A 349 21.10 -0.08 15.70
CA LYS A 349 20.59 -1.42 15.41
C LYS A 349 19.23 -1.31 14.75
N VAL A 350 19.12 -1.90 13.56
CA VAL A 350 17.88 -1.92 12.80
C VAL A 350 17.42 -3.37 12.68
N TYR A 351 16.25 -3.66 13.20
CA TYR A 351 15.57 -4.93 13.01
C TYR A 351 14.69 -4.87 11.77
N PHE A 352 14.55 -5.99 11.07
CA PHE A 352 13.74 -6.05 9.86
C PHE A 352 12.99 -7.37 9.71
N VAL A 353 11.93 -7.32 8.91
CA VAL A 353 11.23 -8.47 8.37
C VAL A 353 11.00 -8.21 6.87
N VAL A 354 11.22 -9.22 6.05
CA VAL A 354 10.81 -9.24 4.63
C VAL A 354 9.91 -10.44 4.42
N GLN A 355 8.73 -10.21 3.89
CA GLN A 355 7.75 -11.25 3.60
C GLN A 355 7.39 -11.23 2.12
N PHE A 356 7.43 -12.39 1.50
CA PHE A 356 7.11 -12.62 0.08
C PHE A 356 5.73 -13.28 -0.05
N ASP A 357 5.06 -13.06 -1.17
CA ASP A 357 3.79 -13.73 -1.51
C ASP A 357 3.99 -15.12 -2.11
N LYS A 358 5.21 -15.44 -2.54
CA LYS A 358 5.60 -16.74 -3.09
C LYS A 358 6.66 -17.38 -2.20
N PRO A 359 6.69 -18.72 -2.10
CA PRO A 359 7.74 -19.41 -1.37
C PRO A 359 9.09 -19.28 -2.09
N MET A 360 10.16 -19.10 -1.31
CA MET A 360 11.54 -19.17 -1.77
C MET A 360 11.93 -20.64 -1.96
N ASP A 361 12.50 -20.97 -3.12
CA ASP A 361 13.09 -22.29 -3.37
C ASP A 361 14.41 -22.47 -2.59
N ALA A 362 15.19 -21.38 -2.49
CA ALA A 362 16.44 -21.36 -1.73
C ALA A 362 16.71 -19.95 -1.17
N LEU A 363 17.49 -19.90 -0.10
CA LEU A 363 18.06 -18.67 0.44
C LEU A 363 19.58 -18.81 0.42
N ASN A 364 20.27 -17.97 -0.34
CA ASN A 364 21.73 -17.90 -0.33
C ASN A 364 22.18 -16.67 0.47
N GLY A 365 23.39 -16.70 1.02
CA GLY A 365 23.98 -15.59 1.76
C GLY A 365 25.31 -15.14 1.19
N TRP A 366 25.68 -13.90 1.45
CA TRP A 366 27.04 -13.45 1.22
C TRP A 366 27.54 -12.53 2.34
N VAL A 367 28.81 -12.64 2.64
CA VAL A 367 29.53 -11.79 3.59
C VAL A 367 30.85 -11.37 2.93
N GLY A 368 30.91 -10.13 2.44
CA GLY A 368 32.05 -9.67 1.66
C GLY A 368 32.24 -10.45 0.36
N ASP A 369 33.31 -11.19 0.26
CA ASP A 369 33.68 -12.03 -0.89
C ASP A 369 33.27 -13.51 -0.76
N ARG A 370 32.66 -13.91 0.36
CA ARG A 370 32.20 -15.27 0.60
C ARG A 370 30.71 -15.39 0.28
N LYS A 371 30.37 -16.44 -0.47
CA LYS A 371 28.99 -16.84 -0.75
C LYS A 371 28.69 -18.19 -0.09
N GLU A 372 27.53 -18.31 0.50
CA GLU A 372 26.98 -19.54 1.09
C GLU A 372 25.63 -19.84 0.41
N THR A 373 25.39 -21.10 0.09
CA THR A 373 24.16 -21.52 -0.61
C THR A 373 23.25 -22.30 0.31
N ASP A 374 21.94 -22.17 0.09
CA ASP A 374 20.87 -22.88 0.80
C ASP A 374 21.00 -22.78 2.33
N ILE A 375 21.06 -21.55 2.82
CA ILE A 375 21.24 -21.26 4.25
C ILE A 375 19.90 -21.07 4.96
N ASN A 376 19.88 -21.41 6.26
CA ASN A 376 18.79 -21.06 7.17
C ASN A 376 19.08 -19.78 7.98
N SER A 377 20.35 -19.43 8.09
CA SER A 377 20.77 -18.19 8.76
C SER A 377 22.09 -17.68 8.22
N LEU A 378 22.26 -16.38 8.26
CA LEU A 378 23.51 -15.68 7.98
C LEU A 378 23.90 -14.89 9.21
N ILE A 379 25.15 -15.03 9.66
CA ILE A 379 25.71 -14.27 10.78
C ILE A 379 27.04 -13.66 10.35
N GLY A 380 27.20 -12.39 10.65
CA GLY A 380 28.44 -11.67 10.48
C GLY A 380 28.36 -10.50 9.51
N SER A 381 29.34 -9.64 9.67
CA SER A 381 29.62 -8.57 8.75
C SER A 381 30.95 -8.84 8.07
N PRO A 382 31.20 -8.28 6.90
CA PRO A 382 32.53 -8.27 6.34
C PRO A 382 33.49 -7.66 7.38
N GLU A 383 34.63 -8.29 7.59
CA GLU A 383 35.67 -7.68 8.43
C GLU A 383 35.88 -6.24 7.95
N LEU A 384 35.69 -5.31 8.87
CA LEU A 384 35.98 -3.92 8.61
C LEU A 384 37.48 -3.84 8.26
N ILE A 385 37.79 -3.86 6.99
CA ILE A 385 39.08 -3.39 6.53
C ILE A 385 39.12 -1.95 7.02
N THR A 386 39.96 -1.69 8.02
CA THR A 386 40.16 -0.36 8.59
C THR A 386 40.59 0.57 7.47
N VAL A 387 39.58 1.21 6.90
CA VAL A 387 39.85 2.19 5.82
C VAL A 387 40.28 3.47 6.50
N PRO A 388 41.45 4.00 6.16
CA PRO A 388 41.89 5.29 6.68
C PRO A 388 40.77 6.31 6.48
N LYS A 389 40.52 7.18 7.49
CA LYS A 389 39.47 8.23 7.49
C LYS A 389 39.41 9.12 6.23
N SER A 390 40.39 9.05 5.37
CA SER A 390 40.54 9.84 4.13
C SER A 390 40.11 9.11 2.85
N SER A 391 39.83 7.82 2.89
CA SER A 391 39.43 7.09 1.68
C SER A 391 38.00 6.54 1.87
N PHE A 392 37.06 7.17 1.19
CA PHE A 392 35.69 6.68 1.07
C PHE A 392 35.66 5.46 0.14
N LYS A 393 36.15 4.34 0.61
CA LYS A 393 35.96 3.06 -0.06
C LYS A 393 34.63 2.50 0.37
N GLN A 394 33.90 2.00 -0.61
CA GLN A 394 32.67 1.26 -0.42
C GLN A 394 32.89 0.14 0.60
N SER A 395 32.13 0.12 1.68
CA SER A 395 32.16 -1.00 2.63
C SER A 395 31.77 -2.27 1.89
N PRO A 396 32.46 -3.41 2.14
CA PRO A 396 32.01 -4.69 1.68
C PRO A 396 30.54 -4.89 2.11
N SER A 397 29.71 -5.44 1.25
CA SER A 397 28.32 -5.69 1.54
C SER A 397 28.11 -7.07 2.17
N SER A 398 27.02 -7.22 2.90
CA SER A 398 26.49 -8.50 3.34
C SER A 398 25.01 -8.53 3.09
N GLY A 399 24.48 -9.70 2.82
CA GLY A 399 23.06 -9.84 2.56
C GLY A 399 22.66 -11.24 2.17
N VAL A 400 21.43 -11.39 1.73
CA VAL A 400 20.88 -12.66 1.27
C VAL A 400 20.25 -12.50 -0.11
N GLU A 401 20.26 -13.59 -0.88
CA GLU A 401 19.67 -13.76 -2.17
C GLU A 401 18.49 -14.73 -2.02
N ALA A 402 17.26 -14.20 -2.05
CA ALA A 402 16.05 -15.01 -2.04
C ALA A 402 15.75 -15.48 -3.47
N CYS A 403 15.70 -16.78 -3.71
CA CYS A 403 15.53 -17.41 -5.01
C CYS A 403 14.11 -17.97 -5.16
N PHE A 404 13.46 -17.75 -6.32
CA PHE A 404 12.06 -18.12 -6.58
C PHE A 404 11.90 -18.98 -7.84
N GLY A 405 12.98 -19.56 -8.36
CA GLY A 405 12.94 -20.37 -9.56
C GLY A 405 12.63 -19.60 -10.84
N SER A 406 12.04 -20.30 -11.80
CA SER A 406 11.79 -19.75 -13.13
C SER A 406 10.45 -19.00 -13.18
N PHE A 407 10.52 -17.72 -13.49
CA PHE A 407 9.35 -16.88 -13.79
C PHE A 407 9.17 -16.74 -15.30
N LYS A 408 7.93 -16.55 -15.71
CA LYS A 408 7.53 -16.24 -17.09
C LYS A 408 7.30 -14.73 -17.25
N ALA A 409 7.34 -14.26 -18.48
CA ALA A 409 6.95 -12.91 -18.81
C ALA A 409 5.52 -12.63 -18.32
N GLY A 410 5.35 -11.57 -17.50
CA GLY A 410 4.09 -11.23 -16.86
C GLY A 410 3.95 -11.72 -15.41
N ASP A 411 4.84 -12.60 -14.93
CA ASP A 411 4.82 -13.04 -13.53
C ASP A 411 5.20 -11.91 -12.60
N GLU A 412 4.54 -11.88 -11.46
CA GLU A 412 4.73 -10.87 -10.41
C GLU A 412 5.22 -11.51 -9.11
N LEU A 413 6.04 -10.78 -8.39
CA LEU A 413 6.42 -11.07 -7.01
C LEU A 413 6.05 -9.87 -6.14
N LEU A 414 5.21 -10.10 -5.13
CA LEU A 414 4.86 -9.10 -4.14
C LEU A 414 5.67 -9.31 -2.86
N LEU A 415 6.12 -8.23 -2.26
CA LEU A 415 6.79 -8.33 -0.98
C LEU A 415 6.48 -7.14 -0.07
N LYS A 416 6.61 -7.40 1.21
CA LYS A 416 6.52 -6.41 2.28
C LYS A 416 7.83 -6.36 3.04
N THR A 417 8.22 -5.16 3.44
CA THR A 417 9.31 -4.93 4.37
C THR A 417 8.82 -4.17 5.58
N ALA A 418 9.34 -4.50 6.73
CA ALA A 418 9.15 -3.71 7.94
C ALA A 418 10.48 -3.50 8.63
N ILE A 419 10.67 -2.33 9.23
CA ILE A 419 11.85 -2.02 10.05
C ILE A 419 11.44 -1.54 11.43
N SER A 420 12.34 -1.71 12.40
CA SER A 420 12.20 -1.18 13.75
C SER A 420 13.57 -0.93 14.36
N TYR A 421 13.67 0.08 15.21
CA TYR A 421 14.84 0.31 16.06
C TYR A 421 14.74 -0.40 17.42
N ASP A 422 13.63 -1.11 17.66
CA ASP A 422 13.39 -1.90 18.88
C ASP A 422 12.83 -3.28 18.53
N ALA A 423 13.46 -4.33 19.09
CA ALA A 423 13.11 -5.73 18.85
C ALA A 423 11.65 -6.09 19.22
N PRO A 424 11.09 -5.66 20.37
CA PRO A 424 9.69 -5.93 20.70
C PRO A 424 8.70 -5.33 19.71
N THR A 425 9.00 -4.16 19.19
CA THR A 425 8.14 -3.45 18.23
C THR A 425 8.05 -4.19 16.91
N ILE A 426 9.09 -4.88 16.45
CA ILE A 426 9.02 -5.67 15.22
C ILE A 426 8.10 -6.89 15.36
N ARG A 427 8.01 -7.47 16.59
CA ARG A 427 7.04 -8.52 16.90
C ARG A 427 5.61 -8.00 16.93
N ALA A 428 5.40 -6.74 17.36
CA ALA A 428 4.10 -6.07 17.32
C ALA A 428 3.72 -5.65 15.89
N THR A 429 4.68 -5.27 15.06
CA THR A 429 4.50 -4.99 13.62
C THR A 429 4.13 -6.27 12.87
N ASN A 430 4.43 -7.44 13.40
CA ASN A 430 3.88 -8.72 12.94
C ASN A 430 2.34 -8.84 13.11
N ARG A 431 1.68 -7.98 13.89
CA ARG A 431 0.20 -7.87 13.88
C ARG A 431 -0.34 -7.37 12.54
N TYR A 432 0.45 -6.66 11.74
CA TYR A 432 0.13 -6.38 10.34
C TYR A 432 0.35 -7.61 9.42
N LYS A 433 0.70 -8.78 9.98
CA LYS A 433 0.66 -10.08 9.27
C LYS A 433 -0.76 -10.48 8.85
N THR A 434 -1.79 -9.96 9.50
CA THR A 434 -3.18 -10.31 9.24
C THR A 434 -3.76 -9.70 7.96
N TRP A 435 -3.01 -8.85 7.28
CA TRP A 435 -3.37 -8.49 5.93
C TRP A 435 -3.00 -9.66 5.00
N SER A 436 -3.99 -10.48 4.69
CA SER A 436 -3.78 -11.57 3.71
C SER A 436 -3.37 -10.97 2.36
N PHE A 437 -2.56 -11.68 1.56
CA PHE A 437 -2.27 -11.22 0.20
C PHE A 437 -3.56 -11.18 -0.66
N ALA A 438 -4.65 -11.87 -0.30
CA ALA A 438 -5.96 -11.81 -0.96
C ALA A 438 -6.70 -10.47 -0.76
N GLU A 439 -6.66 -9.86 0.42
CA GLU A 439 -7.11 -8.47 0.62
C GLU A 439 -6.23 -7.47 -0.14
N LYS A 440 -5.05 -7.88 -0.57
CA LYS A 440 -4.05 -7.08 -1.27
C LYS A 440 -4.31 -6.88 -2.74
N ASN A 441 -4.99 -7.79 -3.43
CA ASN A 441 -5.41 -7.51 -4.79
C ASN A 441 -6.31 -6.29 -4.83
N HIS A 442 -7.11 -6.07 -3.79
CA HIS A 442 -7.95 -4.87 -3.67
C HIS A 442 -7.14 -3.63 -3.29
N LEU A 443 -6.19 -3.74 -2.34
CA LEU A 443 -5.30 -2.65 -1.96
C LEU A 443 -4.19 -2.39 -3.00
N ALA A 444 -3.66 -3.46 -3.64
CA ALA A 444 -2.74 -3.28 -4.75
C ALA A 444 -3.42 -2.52 -5.90
N HIS A 445 -4.70 -2.76 -6.19
CA HIS A 445 -5.46 -1.97 -7.17
C HIS A 445 -5.77 -0.54 -6.68
N GLN A 446 -5.91 -0.30 -5.37
CA GLN A 446 -6.05 1.05 -4.81
C GLN A 446 -4.72 1.82 -4.79
N PHE A 447 -3.61 1.15 -4.46
CA PHE A 447 -2.29 1.77 -4.36
C PHE A 447 -1.48 1.66 -5.66
N PHE A 448 -1.77 0.68 -6.51
CA PHE A 448 -1.16 0.52 -7.82
C PHE A 448 -2.24 0.66 -8.89
N PRO A 449 -2.50 1.87 -9.39
CA PRO A 449 -3.50 2.06 -10.44
C PRO A 449 -3.19 1.15 -11.63
N THR A 450 -4.20 0.42 -12.08
CA THR A 450 -4.13 -0.42 -13.27
C THR A 450 -4.01 0.45 -14.52
N THR A 451 -2.82 0.96 -14.79
CA THR A 451 -2.52 1.69 -16.04
C THR A 451 -2.21 0.73 -17.19
N HIS A 452 -2.90 -0.41 -17.26
CA HIS A 452 -2.68 -1.38 -18.34
C HIS A 452 -3.22 -0.95 -19.72
N SER A 453 -3.93 0.19 -19.85
CA SER A 453 -4.56 0.51 -21.14
C SER A 453 -3.94 1.65 -21.95
N LYS A 454 -2.93 2.36 -21.45
CA LYS A 454 -2.38 3.52 -22.18
C LYS A 454 -0.89 3.48 -22.57
N TYR A 455 -0.12 2.51 -22.12
CA TYR A 455 1.33 2.48 -22.40
C TYR A 455 1.87 1.11 -22.82
N ALA A 456 1.08 0.31 -23.54
CA ALA A 456 1.64 -0.74 -24.35
C ALA A 456 2.27 -0.09 -25.60
N ARG A 457 3.44 0.53 -25.46
CA ARG A 457 4.30 0.75 -26.62
C ARG A 457 4.99 -0.56 -26.92
N THR A 458 4.55 -1.16 -28.01
CA THR A 458 5.22 -2.23 -28.72
C THR A 458 6.65 -1.78 -29.05
N HIS A 459 7.64 -2.34 -28.35
CA HIS A 459 8.98 -2.43 -28.85
C HIS A 459 9.11 -3.78 -29.53
N SER A 460 8.89 -3.78 -30.88
CA SER A 460 9.33 -4.84 -31.78
C SER A 460 10.85 -4.76 -31.99
#